data_016ca504098c7ba0f2c311475e015fab
#
_entry.id   016ca504098c7ba0f2c311475e015fab
#
_cell.length_a   1.000
_cell.length_b   1.000
_cell.length_c   1.000
_cell.angle_alpha   90.00
_cell.angle_beta   90.00
_cell.angle_gamma   90.00
#
_symmetry.space_group_name_H-M   'P 1'
#
loop_
_entity.id
_entity.type
_entity.pdbx_description
1 polymer ?
#
loop_
_entity_poly.entity_id
_entity_poly.type
_entity_poly.pdbx_seq_one_letter_code
_entity_poly.pdbx_strand_id
1 'polypeptide(L)'
;MQSTISELTLRGSLFLSFLLATIASPLSFAEDKNRLQQSCTYNEKAMMELSPREFDQNFENGWRVVAKNNDCLEVAANLIRTYYTTNEVSAGAKRTFVWHEGQLRAEIGQYRQAIQLMEQAEKPVQRDISGWNHYVAATIAFLQSDMEKLRIHREKLAAVPKQENFNPKDADGNPIEIDWPLNLNIVDKFISCFGQTSAEVYSGCTEERQP
;
A
#
# COMPACT_ATOMS: atom_id res chain seq x y z
N MET A 1 -7.20 -23.43 85.54
CA MET A 1 -6.16 -22.55 84.93
C MET A 1 -6.69 -22.04 83.64
N GLN A 2 -7.03 -20.76 83.68
CA GLN A 2 -7.71 -20.04 82.55
C GLN A 2 -6.68 -19.68 81.51
N SER A 3 -7.05 -19.90 80.25
CA SER A 3 -6.32 -19.37 79.12
C SER A 3 -7.28 -18.52 78.26
N THR A 4 -6.97 -17.25 78.21
CA THR A 4 -7.70 -16.19 77.51
C THR A 4 -7.44 -16.25 76.01
N ILE A 5 -8.54 -16.28 75.24
CA ILE A 5 -8.51 -16.16 73.75
C ILE A 5 -8.61 -14.68 73.43
N SER A 6 -7.61 -14.17 72.70
CA SER A 6 -7.60 -12.81 72.18
C SER A 6 -8.20 -12.81 70.77
N GLU A 7 -9.29 -12.07 70.55
CA GLU A 7 -9.91 -11.87 69.26
C GLU A 7 -9.14 -10.81 68.47
N LEU A 8 -8.65 -11.20 67.29
CA LEU A 8 -8.01 -10.31 66.34
C LEU A 8 -9.03 -9.94 65.26
N THR A 9 -9.60 -8.75 65.34
CA THR A 9 -10.51 -8.20 64.32
C THR A 9 -9.73 -7.74 63.12
N LEU A 10 -9.84 -8.48 62.02
CA LEU A 10 -9.29 -8.13 60.69
C LEU A 10 -10.27 -7.19 59.97
N ARG A 11 -9.92 -5.90 59.92
CA ARG A 11 -10.63 -4.91 59.07
C ARG A 11 -10.16 -5.05 57.64
N GLY A 12 -10.95 -5.76 56.82
CA GLY A 12 -10.76 -5.82 55.38
C GLY A 12 -11.17 -4.50 54.73
N SER A 13 -10.20 -3.74 54.24
CA SER A 13 -10.44 -2.56 53.39
C SER A 13 -10.63 -3.03 51.95
N LEU A 14 -11.89 -3.00 51.46
CA LEU A 14 -12.19 -3.22 50.05
C LEU A 14 -11.77 -1.98 49.25
N PHE A 15 -10.63 -2.06 48.58
CA PHE A 15 -10.30 -1.11 47.50
C PHE A 15 -11.06 -1.51 46.24
N LEU A 16 -12.15 -0.79 46.00
CA LEU A 16 -12.92 -0.87 44.73
C LEU A 16 -12.15 -0.10 43.66
N SER A 17 -11.31 -0.79 42.90
CA SER A 17 -10.62 -0.21 41.75
C SER A 17 -11.64 -0.01 40.62
N PHE A 18 -12.09 1.23 40.43
CA PHE A 18 -12.82 1.62 39.24
C PHE A 18 -11.88 1.61 38.04
N LEU A 19 -11.95 0.56 37.21
CA LEU A 19 -11.39 0.57 35.87
C LEU A 19 -12.25 1.52 35.02
N LEU A 20 -11.80 2.76 34.81
CA LEU A 20 -12.38 3.63 33.80
C LEU A 20 -11.96 3.06 32.42
N ALA A 21 -12.81 2.23 31.82
CA ALA A 21 -12.71 1.91 30.42
C ALA A 21 -13.08 3.18 29.62
N THR A 22 -12.09 3.87 29.07
CA THR A 22 -12.30 4.94 28.11
C THR A 22 -12.83 4.34 26.82
N ILE A 23 -14.14 4.31 26.66
CA ILE A 23 -14.80 3.96 25.41
C ILE A 23 -14.50 5.12 24.45
N ALA A 24 -13.56 4.91 23.52
CA ALA A 24 -13.32 5.85 22.44
C ALA A 24 -14.63 6.00 21.63
N SER A 25 -15.22 7.19 21.65
CA SER A 25 -16.50 7.45 21.02
C SER A 25 -16.37 7.28 19.49
N PRO A 26 -17.30 6.58 18.83
CA PRO A 26 -17.30 6.42 17.37
C PRO A 26 -17.43 7.75 16.62
N LEU A 27 -17.83 8.82 17.30
CA LEU A 27 -17.91 10.19 16.78
C LEU A 27 -16.52 10.77 16.39
N SER A 28 -15.44 10.43 17.09
CA SER A 28 -14.10 10.97 16.79
C SER A 28 -13.54 10.42 15.47
N PHE A 29 -13.85 9.20 15.11
CA PHE A 29 -13.45 8.61 13.81
C PHE A 29 -14.23 9.18 12.63
N ALA A 30 -15.49 9.58 12.83
CA ALA A 30 -16.31 10.18 11.80
C ALA A 30 -15.91 11.66 11.54
N GLU A 31 -15.54 12.39 12.58
CA GLU A 31 -15.05 13.77 12.45
C GLU A 31 -13.68 13.84 11.78
N ASP A 32 -12.77 12.91 12.08
CA ASP A 32 -11.44 12.84 11.43
C ASP A 32 -11.56 12.47 9.94
N LYS A 33 -12.41 11.53 9.58
CA LYS A 33 -12.70 11.21 8.17
C LYS A 33 -13.30 12.40 7.42
N ASN A 34 -14.20 13.12 8.03
CA ASN A 34 -14.85 14.29 7.40
C ASN A 34 -13.86 15.44 7.21
N ARG A 35 -12.91 15.63 8.13
CA ARG A 35 -11.86 16.65 8.05
C ARG A 35 -10.82 16.31 6.98
N LEU A 36 -10.40 15.04 6.86
CA LEU A 36 -9.50 14.56 5.81
C LEU A 36 -10.15 14.70 4.42
N GLN A 37 -11.40 14.34 4.30
CA GLN A 37 -12.16 14.48 3.05
C GLN A 37 -12.34 15.94 2.63
N GLN A 38 -12.39 16.86 3.59
CA GLN A 38 -12.52 18.30 3.34
C GLN A 38 -11.21 18.96 2.92
N SER A 39 -10.05 18.38 3.28
CA SER A 39 -8.72 18.85 2.84
C SER A 39 -8.31 18.32 1.46
N CYS A 40 -8.94 17.23 0.99
CA CYS A 40 -8.61 16.54 -0.26
C CYS A 40 -9.70 16.83 -1.33
N THR A 41 -9.87 18.12 -1.65
CA THR A 41 -10.90 18.54 -2.60
C THR A 41 -10.52 18.21 -4.04
N TYR A 42 -11.43 17.57 -4.77
CA TYR A 42 -11.35 17.34 -6.21
C TYR A 42 -12.76 17.34 -6.82
N ASN A 43 -12.84 17.52 -8.12
CA ASN A 43 -14.11 17.43 -8.85
C ASN A 43 -14.33 15.98 -9.30
N GLU A 44 -15.07 15.19 -8.51
CA GLU A 44 -15.32 13.77 -8.78
C GLU A 44 -15.94 13.57 -10.16
N LYS A 45 -16.93 14.37 -10.53
CA LYS A 45 -17.58 14.26 -11.85
C LYS A 45 -16.57 14.43 -12.97
N ALA A 46 -15.74 15.47 -12.92
CA ALA A 46 -14.70 15.68 -13.92
C ALA A 46 -13.67 14.53 -13.96
N MET A 47 -13.32 13.96 -12.81
CA MET A 47 -12.42 12.81 -12.73
C MET A 47 -13.03 11.55 -13.38
N MET A 48 -14.33 11.31 -13.19
CA MET A 48 -15.02 10.16 -13.78
C MET A 48 -15.21 10.27 -15.30
N GLU A 49 -15.16 11.49 -15.86
CA GLU A 49 -15.26 11.74 -17.30
C GLU A 49 -13.92 11.59 -18.07
N LEU A 50 -12.80 11.46 -17.35
CA LEU A 50 -11.48 11.25 -17.96
C LEU A 50 -11.37 9.88 -18.64
N SER A 51 -10.61 9.81 -19.73
CA SER A 51 -10.23 8.52 -20.28
C SER A 51 -9.35 7.73 -19.28
N PRO A 52 -9.30 6.38 -19.35
CA PRO A 52 -8.45 5.57 -18.46
C PRO A 52 -6.99 6.01 -18.44
N ARG A 53 -6.45 6.46 -19.58
CA ARG A 53 -5.09 6.94 -19.67
C ARG A 53 -4.90 8.30 -18.99
N GLU A 54 -5.82 9.23 -19.18
CA GLU A 54 -5.77 10.54 -18.54
C GLU A 54 -5.95 10.43 -17.03
N PHE A 55 -6.88 9.56 -16.59
CA PHE A 55 -7.12 9.34 -15.18
C PHE A 55 -5.93 8.74 -14.46
N ASP A 56 -5.19 7.82 -15.10
CA ASP A 56 -4.13 7.05 -14.45
C ASP A 56 -2.71 7.55 -14.75
N GLN A 57 -2.43 7.96 -15.98
CA GLN A 57 -1.05 8.23 -16.43
C GLN A 57 -0.70 9.72 -16.53
N ASN A 58 -1.67 10.62 -16.34
CA ASN A 58 -1.40 12.04 -16.34
C ASN A 58 -1.02 12.53 -14.95
N PHE A 59 0.16 13.18 -14.82
CA PHE A 59 0.66 13.71 -13.54
C PHE A 59 -0.01 15.02 -13.12
N GLU A 60 -0.71 15.68 -14.05
CA GLU A 60 -1.42 16.93 -13.80
C GLU A 60 -2.94 16.75 -13.73
N ASN A 61 -3.42 15.51 -13.78
CA ASN A 61 -4.84 15.18 -13.73
C ASN A 61 -5.09 13.80 -13.09
N GLY A 62 -6.36 13.43 -12.93
CA GLY A 62 -6.75 12.15 -12.36
C GLY A 62 -6.37 11.99 -10.89
N TRP A 63 -6.23 10.75 -10.45
CA TRP A 63 -5.95 10.42 -9.06
C TRP A 63 -4.60 10.94 -8.56
N ARG A 64 -3.61 11.10 -9.45
CA ARG A 64 -2.25 11.51 -9.09
C ARG A 64 -2.21 12.92 -8.51
N VAL A 65 -3.08 13.81 -8.99
CA VAL A 65 -3.20 15.18 -8.44
C VAL A 65 -3.67 15.15 -6.99
N VAL A 66 -4.61 14.26 -6.65
CA VAL A 66 -5.09 14.06 -5.28
C VAL A 66 -3.98 13.49 -4.41
N ALA A 67 -3.23 12.51 -4.93
CA ALA A 67 -2.14 11.86 -4.22
C ALA A 67 -0.87 12.73 -4.04
N LYS A 68 -0.77 13.91 -4.67
CA LYS A 68 0.33 14.87 -4.42
C LYS A 68 0.38 15.30 -2.94
N ASN A 69 -0.75 15.27 -2.25
CA ASN A 69 -0.81 15.48 -0.80
C ASN A 69 -0.84 14.12 -0.09
N ASN A 70 0.16 13.82 0.71
CA ASN A 70 0.29 12.57 1.45
C ASN A 70 -0.89 12.29 2.38
N ASP A 71 -1.54 13.31 2.93
CA ASP A 71 -2.75 13.17 3.74
C ASP A 71 -3.96 12.70 2.93
N CYS A 72 -3.87 12.75 1.59
CA CYS A 72 -4.96 12.40 0.67
C CYS A 72 -4.78 11.03 -0.02
N LEU A 73 -3.80 10.22 0.37
CA LEU A 73 -3.53 8.92 -0.26
C LEU A 73 -4.72 7.95 -0.14
N GLU A 74 -5.42 7.94 0.98
CA GLU A 74 -6.63 7.12 1.14
C GLU A 74 -7.76 7.60 0.22
N VAL A 75 -7.92 8.91 0.08
CA VAL A 75 -8.91 9.51 -0.82
C VAL A 75 -8.57 9.18 -2.27
N ALA A 76 -7.31 9.27 -2.67
CA ALA A 76 -6.84 8.90 -4.00
C ALA A 76 -7.04 7.40 -4.29
N ALA A 77 -6.75 6.52 -3.32
CA ALA A 77 -7.01 5.09 -3.44
C ALA A 77 -8.51 4.79 -3.63
N ASN A 78 -9.38 5.45 -2.86
CA ASN A 78 -10.83 5.32 -3.01
C ASN A 78 -11.32 5.86 -4.37
N LEU A 79 -10.74 6.95 -4.84
CA LEU A 79 -11.06 7.53 -6.16
C LEU A 79 -10.69 6.55 -7.29
N ILE A 80 -9.52 5.89 -7.23
CA ILE A 80 -9.14 4.84 -8.18
C ILE A 80 -10.17 3.71 -8.18
N ARG A 81 -10.56 3.24 -7.00
CA ARG A 81 -11.59 2.19 -6.86
C ARG A 81 -12.91 2.61 -7.49
N THR A 82 -13.40 3.82 -7.17
CA THR A 82 -14.63 4.36 -7.75
C THR A 82 -14.53 4.38 -9.27
N TYR A 83 -13.41 4.85 -9.82
CA TYR A 83 -13.22 4.95 -11.25
C TYR A 83 -13.37 3.60 -11.96
N TYR A 84 -12.62 2.56 -11.58
CA TYR A 84 -12.65 1.27 -12.27
C TYR A 84 -13.87 0.41 -11.96
N THR A 85 -14.66 0.77 -10.94
CA THR A 85 -15.93 0.09 -10.63
C THR A 85 -17.13 0.75 -11.29
N THR A 86 -17.02 2.03 -11.66
CA THR A 86 -18.10 2.82 -12.26
C THR A 86 -17.97 2.89 -13.78
N ASN A 87 -16.73 2.97 -14.30
CA ASN A 87 -16.45 3.08 -15.72
C ASN A 87 -16.15 1.73 -16.37
N GLU A 88 -16.51 1.56 -17.63
CA GLU A 88 -16.05 0.43 -18.43
C GLU A 88 -14.56 0.59 -18.74
N VAL A 89 -13.75 -0.33 -18.21
CA VAL A 89 -12.30 -0.35 -18.44
C VAL A 89 -11.85 -1.70 -18.95
N SER A 90 -10.83 -1.72 -19.81
CA SER A 90 -10.26 -2.98 -20.28
C SER A 90 -9.63 -3.78 -19.14
N ALA A 91 -9.54 -5.09 -19.29
CA ALA A 91 -8.89 -5.95 -18.29
C ALA A 91 -7.42 -5.54 -18.01
N GLY A 92 -6.73 -4.98 -19.00
CA GLY A 92 -5.39 -4.43 -18.86
C GLY A 92 -5.38 -3.19 -17.96
N ALA A 93 -6.24 -2.22 -18.28
CA ALA A 93 -6.37 -1.01 -17.48
C ALA A 93 -6.81 -1.33 -16.04
N LYS A 94 -7.76 -2.24 -15.86
CA LYS A 94 -8.20 -2.66 -14.52
C LYS A 94 -7.03 -3.21 -13.68
N ARG A 95 -6.14 -4.04 -14.26
CA ARG A 95 -4.95 -4.52 -13.55
C ARG A 95 -4.04 -3.37 -13.10
N THR A 96 -3.86 -2.37 -13.94
CA THR A 96 -3.08 -1.19 -13.59
C THR A 96 -3.72 -0.39 -12.46
N PHE A 97 -5.04 -0.20 -12.50
CA PHE A 97 -5.77 0.51 -11.45
C PHE A 97 -5.70 -0.21 -10.11
N VAL A 98 -5.96 -1.52 -10.05
CA VAL A 98 -5.88 -2.28 -8.79
C VAL A 98 -4.45 -2.31 -8.25
N TRP A 99 -3.44 -2.29 -9.12
CA TRP A 99 -2.05 -2.15 -8.72
C TRP A 99 -1.78 -0.81 -8.05
N HIS A 100 -2.16 0.31 -8.68
CA HIS A 100 -1.94 1.65 -8.13
C HIS A 100 -2.77 1.88 -6.85
N GLU A 101 -4.01 1.40 -6.78
CA GLU A 101 -4.76 1.40 -5.52
C GLU A 101 -4.00 0.62 -4.44
N GLY A 102 -3.49 -0.57 -4.77
CA GLY A 102 -2.69 -1.39 -3.87
C GLY A 102 -1.44 -0.69 -3.36
N GLN A 103 -0.73 0.04 -4.23
CA GLN A 103 0.44 0.83 -3.83
C GLN A 103 0.07 1.92 -2.82
N LEU A 104 -0.97 2.72 -3.09
CA LEU A 104 -1.43 3.76 -2.16
C LEU A 104 -1.89 3.16 -0.83
N ARG A 105 -2.59 2.00 -0.85
CA ARG A 105 -2.98 1.28 0.36
C ARG A 105 -1.77 0.81 1.17
N ALA A 106 -0.72 0.32 0.50
CA ALA A 106 0.51 -0.10 1.16
C ALA A 106 1.22 1.10 1.80
N GLU A 107 1.25 2.24 1.13
CA GLU A 107 1.90 3.46 1.62
C GLU A 107 1.26 3.97 2.92
N ILE A 108 -0.05 3.84 3.08
CA ILE A 108 -0.77 4.20 4.31
C ILE A 108 -0.93 3.04 5.31
N GLY A 109 -0.17 1.94 5.15
CA GLY A 109 -0.15 0.80 6.07
C GLY A 109 -1.35 -0.15 5.98
N GLN A 110 -2.22 -0.02 4.99
CA GLN A 110 -3.37 -0.90 4.75
C GLN A 110 -2.94 -2.20 4.03
N TYR A 111 -1.91 -2.89 4.55
CA TYR A 111 -1.22 -4.00 3.87
C TYR A 111 -2.12 -5.15 3.45
N ARG A 112 -3.12 -5.53 4.27
CA ARG A 112 -4.05 -6.61 3.89
C ARG A 112 -4.84 -6.27 2.62
N GLN A 113 -5.34 -5.04 2.51
CA GLN A 113 -6.07 -4.58 1.33
C GLN A 113 -5.13 -4.43 0.13
N ALA A 114 -3.92 -3.89 0.35
CA ALA A 114 -2.89 -3.77 -0.67
C ALA A 114 -2.56 -5.13 -1.31
N ILE A 115 -2.31 -6.15 -0.51
CA ILE A 115 -1.99 -7.50 -0.98
C ILE A 115 -3.13 -8.07 -1.83
N GLN A 116 -4.39 -8.00 -1.34
CA GLN A 116 -5.57 -8.48 -2.08
C GLN A 116 -5.76 -7.78 -3.45
N LEU A 117 -5.38 -6.52 -3.55
CA LEU A 117 -5.43 -5.77 -4.80
C LEU A 117 -4.27 -6.15 -5.72
N MET A 118 -3.06 -6.27 -5.18
CA MET A 118 -1.86 -6.63 -5.94
C MET A 118 -1.97 -8.04 -6.54
N GLU A 119 -2.56 -9.01 -5.83
CA GLU A 119 -2.85 -10.34 -6.38
C GLU A 119 -3.73 -10.27 -7.64
N GLN A 120 -4.66 -9.32 -7.72
CA GLN A 120 -5.51 -9.11 -8.90
C GLN A 120 -4.78 -8.40 -10.05
N ALA A 121 -3.60 -7.84 -9.81
CA ALA A 121 -2.79 -7.17 -10.83
C ALA A 121 -1.91 -8.14 -11.63
N GLU A 122 -1.86 -9.42 -11.28
CA GLU A 122 -1.11 -10.43 -12.02
C GLU A 122 -1.61 -10.58 -13.46
N LYS A 123 -0.66 -10.83 -14.37
CA LYS A 123 -0.93 -11.14 -15.77
C LYS A 123 -1.08 -12.64 -15.96
N PRO A 124 -1.86 -13.10 -16.95
CA PRO A 124 -1.76 -14.50 -17.40
C PRO A 124 -0.29 -14.85 -17.69
N VAL A 125 0.18 -15.97 -17.20
CA VAL A 125 1.61 -16.38 -17.28
C VAL A 125 2.16 -16.28 -18.69
N GLN A 126 1.37 -16.66 -19.70
CA GLN A 126 1.74 -16.61 -21.11
C GLN A 126 1.93 -15.18 -21.67
N ARG A 127 1.46 -14.17 -20.94
CA ARG A 127 1.54 -12.75 -21.30
C ARG A 127 2.53 -11.97 -20.42
N ASP A 128 3.13 -12.63 -19.47
CA ASP A 128 4.11 -12.01 -18.57
C ASP A 128 5.54 -12.17 -19.09
N ILE A 129 5.83 -11.48 -20.18
CA ILE A 129 7.16 -11.50 -20.82
C ILE A 129 8.16 -10.57 -20.13
N SER A 130 7.73 -9.73 -19.21
CA SER A 130 8.55 -8.72 -18.52
C SER A 130 8.90 -9.10 -17.08
N GLY A 131 8.38 -10.22 -16.56
CA GLY A 131 8.54 -10.61 -15.17
C GLY A 131 7.67 -9.83 -14.20
N TRP A 132 6.62 -9.21 -14.69
CA TRP A 132 5.67 -8.44 -13.88
C TRP A 132 5.13 -9.23 -12.67
N ASN A 133 4.76 -10.50 -12.87
CA ASN A 133 4.22 -11.32 -11.77
C ASN A 133 5.29 -11.60 -10.70
N HIS A 134 6.57 -11.64 -11.06
CA HIS A 134 7.64 -11.74 -10.07
C HIS A 134 7.83 -10.44 -9.30
N TYR A 135 7.68 -9.30 -9.94
CA TYR A 135 7.68 -8.01 -9.26
C TYR A 135 6.48 -7.89 -8.29
N VAL A 136 5.28 -8.27 -8.73
CA VAL A 136 4.07 -8.31 -7.87
C VAL A 136 4.31 -9.22 -6.66
N ALA A 137 4.76 -10.45 -6.89
CA ALA A 137 4.99 -11.41 -5.81
C ALA A 137 6.11 -10.97 -4.85
N ALA A 138 7.18 -10.33 -5.34
CA ALA A 138 8.21 -9.74 -4.51
C ALA A 138 7.67 -8.61 -3.62
N THR A 139 6.82 -7.74 -4.19
CA THR A 139 6.16 -6.66 -3.43
C THR A 139 5.24 -7.22 -2.33
N ILE A 140 4.43 -8.23 -2.66
CA ILE A 140 3.58 -8.92 -1.67
C ILE A 140 4.43 -9.55 -0.56
N ALA A 141 5.53 -10.23 -0.90
CA ALA A 141 6.43 -10.83 0.08
C ALA A 141 7.05 -9.78 1.01
N PHE A 142 7.42 -8.61 0.48
CA PHE A 142 7.87 -7.48 1.30
C PHE A 142 6.79 -7.02 2.28
N LEU A 143 5.56 -6.82 1.83
CA LEU A 143 4.43 -6.39 2.68
C LEU A 143 4.04 -7.45 3.73
N GLN A 144 4.34 -8.73 3.47
CA GLN A 144 4.15 -9.85 4.40
C GLN A 144 5.35 -10.07 5.33
N SER A 145 6.43 -9.29 5.18
CA SER A 145 7.71 -9.48 5.89
C SER A 145 8.31 -10.87 5.66
N ASP A 146 8.17 -11.42 4.45
CA ASP A 146 8.71 -12.72 4.04
C ASP A 146 9.97 -12.53 3.18
N MET A 147 11.13 -12.41 3.84
CA MET A 147 12.42 -12.21 3.18
C MET A 147 12.79 -13.36 2.23
N GLU A 148 12.41 -14.59 2.57
CA GLU A 148 12.75 -15.76 1.75
C GLU A 148 12.02 -15.68 0.38
N LYS A 149 10.72 -15.47 0.40
CA LYS A 149 9.94 -15.28 -0.84
C LYS A 149 10.38 -14.05 -1.62
N LEU A 150 10.69 -12.94 -0.92
CA LEU A 150 11.19 -11.72 -1.56
C LEU A 150 12.46 -12.03 -2.38
N ARG A 151 13.43 -12.71 -1.80
CA ARG A 151 14.66 -13.11 -2.49
C ARG A 151 14.41 -14.06 -3.66
N ILE A 152 13.55 -15.07 -3.48
CA ILE A 152 13.17 -16.01 -4.54
C ILE A 152 12.60 -15.26 -5.75
N HIS A 153 11.69 -14.32 -5.52
CA HIS A 153 11.07 -13.57 -6.62
C HIS A 153 12.01 -12.52 -7.21
N ARG A 154 12.90 -11.96 -6.43
CA ARG A 154 14.00 -11.11 -6.93
C ARG A 154 14.88 -11.86 -7.91
N GLU A 155 15.32 -13.07 -7.57
CA GLU A 155 16.17 -13.90 -8.45
C GLU A 155 15.46 -14.29 -9.74
N LYS A 156 14.17 -14.67 -9.63
CA LYS A 156 13.36 -14.99 -10.81
C LYS A 156 13.17 -13.78 -11.71
N LEU A 157 12.94 -12.58 -11.13
CA LEU A 157 12.86 -11.34 -11.88
C LEU A 157 14.19 -11.02 -12.57
N ALA A 158 15.30 -11.14 -11.85
CA ALA A 158 16.62 -10.88 -12.40
C ALA A 158 17.00 -11.81 -13.57
N ALA A 159 16.44 -13.02 -13.61
CA ALA A 159 16.65 -14.00 -14.67
C ALA A 159 15.77 -13.80 -15.91
N VAL A 160 14.86 -12.83 -15.92
CA VAL A 160 13.96 -12.58 -17.06
C VAL A 160 14.77 -12.06 -18.27
N PRO A 161 14.76 -12.75 -19.42
CA PRO A 161 15.53 -12.35 -20.58
C PRO A 161 14.96 -11.07 -21.19
N LYS A 162 15.85 -10.15 -21.58
CA LYS A 162 15.43 -8.94 -22.30
C LYS A 162 14.91 -9.35 -23.69
N GLN A 163 13.71 -8.84 -24.03
CA GLN A 163 13.11 -9.09 -25.33
C GLN A 163 13.92 -8.37 -26.42
N GLU A 164 14.17 -9.05 -27.55
CA GLU A 164 14.96 -8.50 -28.67
C GLU A 164 14.39 -7.18 -29.21
N ASN A 165 13.05 -7.05 -29.17
CA ASN A 165 12.34 -5.87 -29.67
C ASN A 165 11.97 -4.87 -28.55
N PHE A 166 12.58 -5.01 -27.34
CA PHE A 166 12.34 -4.05 -26.26
C PHE A 166 12.97 -2.70 -26.61
N ASN A 167 12.13 -1.78 -27.05
CA ASN A 167 12.49 -0.43 -27.43
C ASN A 167 11.49 0.56 -26.80
N PRO A 168 11.66 0.88 -25.51
CA PRO A 168 10.76 1.78 -24.80
C PRO A 168 10.87 3.19 -25.36
N LYS A 169 9.72 3.89 -25.39
CA LYS A 169 9.61 5.26 -25.90
C LYS A 169 8.86 6.12 -24.90
N ASP A 170 9.18 7.40 -24.88
CA ASP A 170 8.42 8.41 -24.14
C ASP A 170 7.07 8.72 -24.79
N ALA A 171 6.33 9.69 -24.24
CA ALA A 171 5.04 10.10 -24.77
C ALA A 171 5.11 10.72 -26.17
N ASP A 172 6.26 11.28 -26.53
CA ASP A 172 6.52 11.93 -27.81
C ASP A 172 7.08 10.96 -28.86
N GLY A 173 7.33 9.70 -28.46
CA GLY A 173 7.83 8.64 -29.32
C GLY A 173 9.35 8.55 -29.41
N ASN A 174 10.08 9.31 -28.59
CA ASN A 174 11.54 9.25 -28.55
C ASN A 174 12.01 8.01 -27.76
N PRO A 175 13.09 7.34 -28.19
CA PRO A 175 13.66 6.25 -27.41
C PRO A 175 14.11 6.70 -26.02
N ILE A 176 13.81 5.90 -25.01
CA ILE A 176 14.28 6.12 -23.64
C ILE A 176 15.06 4.89 -23.16
N GLU A 177 16.08 5.13 -22.34
CA GLU A 177 16.79 4.05 -21.65
C GLU A 177 16.02 3.66 -20.37
N ILE A 178 15.72 2.38 -20.26
CA ILE A 178 15.13 1.79 -19.06
C ILE A 178 15.93 0.56 -18.68
N ASP A 179 16.28 0.46 -17.41
CA ASP A 179 16.97 -0.70 -16.87
C ASP A 179 16.14 -1.97 -17.05
N TRP A 180 16.85 -3.05 -17.38
CA TRP A 180 16.25 -4.37 -17.49
C TRP A 180 16.89 -5.33 -16.47
N PRO A 181 16.10 -6.19 -15.82
CA PRO A 181 14.62 -6.32 -15.87
C PRO A 181 13.89 -5.14 -15.22
N LEU A 182 12.67 -4.87 -15.72
CA LEU A 182 11.83 -3.79 -15.19
C LEU A 182 11.56 -3.98 -13.69
N ASN A 183 11.67 -2.90 -12.91
CA ASN A 183 11.41 -2.85 -11.47
C ASN A 183 12.37 -3.68 -10.59
N LEU A 184 13.43 -4.25 -11.13
CA LEU A 184 14.41 -4.98 -10.33
C LEU A 184 15.04 -4.08 -9.26
N ASN A 185 15.36 -2.85 -9.62
CA ASN A 185 15.86 -1.82 -8.70
C ASN A 185 14.91 -1.55 -7.51
N ILE A 186 13.60 -1.64 -7.72
CA ILE A 186 12.62 -1.50 -6.64
C ILE A 186 12.63 -2.72 -5.71
N VAL A 187 12.75 -3.93 -6.30
CA VAL A 187 12.85 -5.16 -5.49
C VAL A 187 14.16 -5.19 -4.70
N ASP A 188 15.26 -4.74 -5.28
CA ASP A 188 16.54 -4.59 -4.56
C ASP A 188 16.40 -3.61 -3.37
N LYS A 189 15.64 -2.53 -3.57
CA LYS A 189 15.33 -1.58 -2.51
C LYS A 189 14.46 -2.20 -1.41
N PHE A 190 13.50 -3.06 -1.72
CA PHE A 190 12.73 -3.82 -0.72
C PHE A 190 13.62 -4.72 0.13
N ILE A 191 14.66 -5.31 -0.45
CA ILE A 191 15.63 -6.14 0.28
C ILE A 191 16.49 -5.28 1.21
N SER A 192 17.05 -4.17 0.70
CA SER A 192 17.91 -3.28 1.49
C SER A 192 17.17 -2.57 2.62
N CYS A 193 15.88 -2.32 2.43
CA CYS A 193 15.01 -1.65 3.40
C CYS A 193 14.09 -2.62 4.16
N PHE A 194 14.41 -3.92 4.17
CA PHE A 194 13.53 -4.90 4.77
C PHE A 194 13.25 -4.61 6.26
N GLY A 195 11.98 -4.74 6.63
CA GLY A 195 11.52 -4.40 7.98
C GLY A 195 11.09 -2.94 8.16
N GLN A 196 11.26 -2.10 7.13
CA GLN A 196 10.70 -0.75 7.09
C GLN A 196 9.31 -0.74 6.45
N THR A 197 8.56 0.34 6.63
CA THR A 197 7.25 0.51 6.00
C THR A 197 7.37 0.76 4.50
N SER A 198 6.29 0.53 3.75
CA SER A 198 6.24 0.86 2.32
C SER A 198 6.55 2.34 2.06
N ALA A 199 6.00 3.24 2.87
CA ALA A 199 6.26 4.68 2.77
C ALA A 199 7.76 5.01 2.96
N GLU A 200 8.42 4.41 3.95
CA GLU A 200 9.86 4.62 4.20
C GLU A 200 10.71 4.12 3.03
N VAL A 201 10.36 2.99 2.42
CA VAL A 201 11.07 2.49 1.24
C VAL A 201 11.00 3.47 0.08
N TYR A 202 9.83 4.02 -0.22
CA TYR A 202 9.66 4.95 -1.34
C TYR A 202 10.22 6.35 -1.06
N SER A 203 10.27 6.79 0.18
CA SER A 203 10.89 8.07 0.57
C SER A 203 12.42 8.01 0.69
N GLY A 204 13.00 6.83 0.66
CA GLY A 204 14.43 6.59 0.84
C GLY A 204 14.74 6.11 2.26
N CYS A 205 14.91 4.79 2.40
CA CYS A 205 15.29 4.20 3.68
C CYS A 205 16.70 4.63 4.06
N THR A 206 16.92 4.94 5.33
CA THR A 206 18.26 5.10 5.89
C THR A 206 18.89 3.71 6.10
N GLU A 207 20.12 3.53 5.63
CA GLU A 207 20.87 2.25 5.72
C GLU A 207 21.22 1.83 7.17
N GLU A 208 20.74 2.55 8.18
CA GLU A 208 21.16 2.41 9.58
C GLU A 208 20.51 1.27 10.39
N ARG A 209 19.74 0.38 9.77
CA ARG A 209 19.15 -0.76 10.51
C ARG A 209 19.37 -2.09 9.83
N GLN A 210 20.62 -2.49 9.69
CA GLN A 210 20.95 -3.92 9.62
C GLN A 210 21.33 -4.39 11.02
N PRO A 211 20.64 -5.42 11.57
CA PRO A 211 21.02 -6.01 12.85
C PRO A 211 22.34 -6.76 12.76
#